data_32de5d96dac84e2b2ab2f9725f3ccbc0
#
_entry.id   32de5d96dac84e2b2ab2f9725f3ccbc0
#
_cell.length_a   1.000
_cell.length_b   1.000
_cell.length_c   1.000
_cell.angle_alpha   90.00
_cell.angle_beta   90.00
_cell.angle_gamma   90.00
#
_symmetry.space_group_name_H-M   'P 1'
#
loop_
_entity.id
_entity.type
_entity.pdbx_description
1 polymer ?
#
loop_
_entity_poly.entity_id
_entity_poly.type
_entity_poly.pdbx_seq_one_letter_code
_entity_poly.pdbx_strand_id
1 'polypeptide(L)'
;MPCIMQGFIERPKKVEQGIDFDRKLYIVRRVFEQSADDTYVASLSSRTIAYKGMFLVDQLRLFFPDLQDPDYDSAIALVHSRFSTNTNPSWERAHPNRFIVHNGEINTIRGNADKMLAREETMESSHLKNQLHKILPVVDTRGSDSAMLDNTLEFLVMSGMPLPLAVMITIPEPWTNNKTLDQDERDFYQYYATMMEPWDCLLYTSPSP
;
A
#
# COMPACT_ATOMS: atom_id res chain seq x y z
N MET A 1 0.34 -23.27 9.06
CA MET A 1 1.31 -22.15 9.13
C MET A 1 1.98 -22.07 7.77
N PRO A 2 2.07 -20.91 7.13
CA PRO A 2 2.73 -20.78 5.83
C PRO A 2 4.24 -21.02 5.95
N CYS A 3 4.87 -21.37 4.84
CA CYS A 3 6.33 -21.34 4.71
C CYS A 3 6.73 -19.88 4.44
N ILE A 4 7.61 -19.33 5.26
CA ILE A 4 8.11 -17.95 5.08
C ILE A 4 9.53 -18.01 4.54
N MET A 5 9.77 -17.27 3.47
CA MET A 5 11.07 -17.19 2.82
C MET A 5 11.48 -15.73 2.65
N GLN A 6 12.75 -15.46 2.77
CA GLN A 6 13.35 -14.16 2.48
C GLN A 6 14.27 -14.32 1.26
N GLY A 7 14.13 -13.43 0.30
CA GLY A 7 14.96 -13.39 -0.90
C GLY A 7 15.68 -12.06 -1.02
N PHE A 8 16.91 -12.09 -1.53
CA PHE A 8 17.71 -10.89 -1.79
C PHE A 8 17.90 -10.71 -3.29
N ILE A 9 17.64 -9.51 -3.79
CA ILE A 9 17.78 -9.15 -5.20
C ILE A 9 18.85 -8.07 -5.31
N GLU A 10 19.92 -8.37 -6.04
CA GLU A 10 20.98 -7.38 -6.31
C GLU A 10 20.45 -6.31 -7.27
N ARG A 11 20.71 -5.04 -6.94
CA ARG A 11 20.36 -3.92 -7.82
C ARG A 11 21.25 -3.93 -9.08
N PRO A 12 20.66 -3.94 -10.29
CA PRO A 12 21.42 -3.83 -11.52
C PRO A 12 22.21 -2.50 -11.59
N LYS A 13 23.43 -2.52 -12.07
CA LYS A 13 24.32 -1.32 -12.15
C LYS A 13 23.72 -0.14 -12.92
N LYS A 14 22.80 -0.41 -13.87
CA LYS A 14 22.15 0.61 -14.70
C LYS A 14 20.86 1.19 -14.10
N VAL A 15 20.46 0.73 -12.91
CA VAL A 15 19.25 1.19 -12.22
C VAL A 15 19.66 2.06 -11.05
N GLU A 16 19.12 3.27 -10.98
CA GLU A 16 19.37 4.18 -9.87
C GLU A 16 18.86 3.61 -8.55
N GLN A 17 19.53 3.96 -7.46
CA GLN A 17 19.12 3.55 -6.11
C GLN A 17 17.84 4.30 -5.70
N GLY A 18 17.07 3.71 -4.78
CA GLY A 18 15.85 4.31 -4.27
C GLY A 18 14.64 3.98 -5.13
N ILE A 19 13.82 4.98 -5.46
CA ILE A 19 12.50 4.78 -6.10
C ILE A 19 12.59 4.06 -7.46
N ASP A 20 13.67 4.27 -8.22
CA ASP A 20 13.80 3.62 -9.53
C ASP A 20 14.07 2.12 -9.40
N PHE A 21 14.83 1.73 -8.38
CA PHE A 21 14.98 0.32 -8.06
C PHE A 21 13.67 -0.27 -7.49
N ASP A 22 13.00 0.45 -6.61
CA ASP A 22 11.70 0.01 -6.06
C ASP A 22 10.64 -0.16 -7.16
N ARG A 23 10.62 0.67 -8.21
CA ARG A 23 9.77 0.47 -9.40
C ARG A 23 10.04 -0.87 -10.10
N LYS A 24 11.31 -1.27 -10.19
CA LYS A 24 11.66 -2.58 -10.77
C LYS A 24 11.20 -3.72 -9.87
N LEU A 25 11.40 -3.59 -8.57
CA LEU A 25 10.95 -4.56 -7.59
C LEU A 25 9.42 -4.68 -7.57
N TYR A 26 8.71 -3.56 -7.68
CA TYR A 26 7.24 -3.53 -7.82
C TYR A 26 6.76 -4.37 -9.02
N ILE A 27 7.34 -4.16 -10.19
CA ILE A 27 6.98 -4.92 -11.39
C ILE A 27 7.29 -6.42 -11.20
N VAL A 28 8.48 -6.75 -10.67
CA VAL A 28 8.87 -8.13 -10.40
C VAL A 28 7.89 -8.80 -9.45
N ARG A 29 7.54 -8.13 -8.36
CA ARG A 29 6.56 -8.63 -7.39
C ARG A 29 5.19 -8.89 -8.02
N ARG A 30 4.67 -7.93 -8.79
CA ARG A 30 3.36 -8.08 -9.43
C ARG A 30 3.32 -9.25 -10.41
N VAL A 31 4.36 -9.40 -11.22
CA VAL A 31 4.48 -10.56 -12.13
C VAL A 31 4.55 -11.87 -11.35
N PHE A 32 5.29 -11.89 -10.25
CA PHE A 32 5.41 -13.08 -9.39
C PHE A 32 4.08 -13.44 -8.74
N GLU A 33 3.38 -12.48 -8.13
CA GLU A 33 2.08 -12.67 -7.48
C GLU A 33 1.00 -13.17 -8.46
N GLN A 34 1.05 -12.73 -9.71
CA GLN A 34 0.14 -13.18 -10.77
C GLN A 34 0.46 -14.59 -11.28
N SER A 35 1.66 -15.08 -11.05
CA SER A 35 2.12 -16.39 -11.54
C SER A 35 2.03 -17.50 -10.50
N ALA A 36 1.73 -17.18 -9.25
CA ALA A 36 1.80 -18.10 -8.12
C ALA A 36 0.59 -17.90 -7.18
N ASP A 37 -0.44 -18.71 -7.38
CA ASP A 37 -1.73 -18.60 -6.68
C ASP A 37 -1.64 -18.72 -5.15
N ASP A 38 -0.70 -19.51 -4.64
CA ASP A 38 -0.55 -19.80 -3.19
C ASP A 38 0.57 -18.98 -2.53
N THR A 39 1.00 -17.89 -3.16
CA THR A 39 2.12 -17.09 -2.65
C THR A 39 1.73 -15.64 -2.44
N TYR A 40 2.07 -15.11 -1.28
CA TYR A 40 1.92 -13.71 -0.94
C TYR A 40 3.28 -13.07 -0.63
N VAL A 41 3.59 -11.96 -1.27
CA VAL A 41 4.82 -11.19 -1.01
C VAL A 41 4.52 -10.07 -0.02
N ALA A 42 4.95 -10.24 1.23
CA ALA A 42 4.71 -9.27 2.30
C ALA A 42 5.34 -7.90 1.99
N SER A 43 6.56 -7.90 1.49
CA SER A 43 7.25 -6.71 0.99
C SER A 43 8.36 -7.11 0.00
N LEU A 44 8.61 -6.24 -0.98
CA LEU A 44 9.77 -6.31 -1.87
C LEU A 44 10.19 -4.88 -2.18
N SER A 45 11.14 -4.35 -1.42
CA SER A 45 11.58 -2.97 -1.49
C SER A 45 13.07 -2.87 -1.15
N SER A 46 13.73 -1.84 -1.64
CA SER A 46 15.11 -1.51 -1.28
C SER A 46 15.22 -0.66 -0.01
N ARG A 47 14.08 -0.26 0.59
CA ARG A 47 14.04 0.70 1.70
C ARG A 47 13.22 0.24 2.90
N THR A 48 12.29 -0.67 2.70
CA THR A 48 11.35 -1.11 3.74
C THR A 48 11.22 -2.62 3.76
N ILE A 49 10.99 -3.17 4.93
CA ILE A 49 10.67 -4.59 5.13
C ILE A 49 9.42 -4.70 6.02
N ALA A 50 8.52 -5.61 5.68
CA ALA A 50 7.34 -5.90 6.47
C ALA A 50 7.45 -7.28 7.11
N TYR A 51 7.46 -7.32 8.42
CA TYR A 51 7.29 -8.53 9.22
C TYR A 51 5.85 -8.63 9.68
N LYS A 52 5.12 -9.63 9.25
CA LYS A 52 3.71 -9.76 9.59
C LYS A 52 3.24 -11.21 9.63
N GLY A 53 2.12 -11.43 10.30
CA GLY A 53 1.51 -12.74 10.41
C GLY A 53 0.45 -12.80 11.49
N MET A 54 -0.04 -14.00 11.75
CA MET A 54 -1.01 -14.26 12.83
C MET A 54 -0.25 -14.65 14.10
N PHE A 55 0.15 -13.65 14.88
CA PHE A 55 0.92 -13.79 16.11
C PHE A 55 0.23 -13.13 17.29
N LEU A 56 0.50 -13.62 18.49
CA LEU A 56 0.42 -12.81 19.69
C LEU A 56 1.60 -11.80 19.70
N VAL A 57 1.44 -10.69 20.37
CA VAL A 57 2.42 -9.58 20.33
C VAL A 57 3.84 -10.02 20.66
N ASP A 58 3.99 -10.89 21.67
CA ASP A 58 5.28 -11.42 22.13
C ASP A 58 5.87 -12.47 21.18
N GLN A 59 5.08 -13.08 20.32
CA GLN A 59 5.53 -14.13 19.40
C GLN A 59 6.22 -13.58 18.16
N LEU A 60 5.92 -12.36 17.72
CA LEU A 60 6.48 -11.76 16.50
C LEU A 60 8.01 -11.77 16.53
N ARG A 61 8.58 -11.28 17.64
CA ARG A 61 10.03 -11.22 17.82
C ARG A 61 10.69 -12.58 17.93
N LEU A 62 9.99 -13.57 18.46
CA LEU A 62 10.49 -14.94 18.54
C LEU A 62 10.47 -15.64 17.18
N PHE A 63 9.49 -15.30 16.36
CA PHE A 63 9.30 -15.92 15.04
C PHE A 63 10.26 -15.32 13.99
N PHE A 64 10.52 -14.03 14.05
CA PHE A 64 11.49 -13.34 13.17
C PHE A 64 12.76 -13.00 13.94
N PRO A 65 13.81 -13.85 13.84
CA PRO A 65 15.07 -13.66 14.58
C PRO A 65 15.75 -12.32 14.29
N ASP A 66 15.60 -11.77 13.10
CA ASP A 66 16.13 -10.46 12.69
C ASP A 66 15.73 -9.35 13.70
N LEU A 67 14.53 -9.44 14.27
CA LEU A 67 14.03 -8.47 15.27
C LEU A 67 14.70 -8.61 16.65
N GLN A 68 15.59 -9.59 16.81
CA GLN A 68 16.39 -9.81 18.02
C GLN A 68 17.83 -9.39 17.83
N ASP A 69 18.24 -9.13 16.60
CA ASP A 69 19.60 -8.73 16.28
C ASP A 69 19.85 -7.29 16.80
N PRO A 70 20.85 -7.08 17.68
CA PRO A 70 21.17 -5.75 18.20
C PRO A 70 21.69 -4.78 17.13
N ASP A 71 22.19 -5.29 16.02
CA ASP A 71 22.68 -4.49 14.89
C ASP A 71 21.57 -4.16 13.89
N TYR A 72 20.35 -4.70 14.09
CA TYR A 72 19.19 -4.38 13.26
C TYR A 72 18.66 -2.99 13.61
N ASP A 73 19.00 -2.01 12.79
CA ASP A 73 18.64 -0.61 12.98
C ASP A 73 17.59 -0.15 11.98
N SER A 74 16.71 0.74 12.39
CA SER A 74 15.64 1.31 11.55
C SER A 74 15.34 2.75 11.94
N ALA A 75 15.25 3.62 10.94
CA ALA A 75 14.87 5.02 11.16
C ALA A 75 13.42 5.18 11.64
N ILE A 76 12.52 4.29 11.19
CA ILE A 76 11.08 4.34 11.52
C ILE A 76 10.58 2.90 11.67
N ALA A 77 9.83 2.64 12.74
CA ALA A 77 9.10 1.38 12.93
C ALA A 77 7.61 1.67 13.06
N LEU A 78 6.81 1.10 12.14
CA LEU A 78 5.35 1.13 12.20
C LEU A 78 4.87 -0.22 12.71
N VAL A 79 4.13 -0.23 13.81
CA VAL A 79 3.70 -1.45 14.50
C VAL A 79 2.18 -1.48 14.63
N HIS A 80 1.58 -2.63 14.33
CA HIS A 80 0.15 -2.86 14.53
C HIS A 80 -0.08 -4.27 15.09
N SER A 81 -0.85 -4.37 16.16
CA SER A 81 -1.06 -5.64 16.88
C SER A 81 -2.45 -6.25 16.68
N ARG A 82 -3.31 -5.64 15.86
CA ARG A 82 -4.71 -6.02 15.78
C ARG A 82 -5.17 -6.17 14.32
N PHE A 83 -6.04 -7.17 14.07
CA PHE A 83 -6.81 -7.25 12.83
C PHE A 83 -8.02 -6.31 12.88
N SER A 84 -8.49 -5.87 11.71
CA SER A 84 -9.79 -5.21 11.58
C SER A 84 -10.91 -6.16 12.04
N THR A 85 -11.92 -5.61 12.73
CA THR A 85 -13.09 -6.38 13.18
C THR A 85 -13.92 -6.94 12.04
N ASN A 86 -13.85 -6.35 10.86
CA ASN A 86 -14.61 -6.71 9.66
C ASN A 86 -13.83 -7.58 8.68
N THR A 87 -12.62 -8.04 9.05
CA THR A 87 -11.76 -8.84 8.18
C THR A 87 -11.56 -10.23 8.76
N ASN A 88 -11.80 -11.26 7.97
CA ASN A 88 -11.39 -12.62 8.35
C ASN A 88 -9.85 -12.67 8.45
N PRO A 89 -9.30 -12.98 9.62
CA PRO A 89 -7.86 -13.01 9.82
C PRO A 89 -7.16 -14.01 8.90
N SER A 90 -6.07 -13.57 8.27
CA SER A 90 -5.15 -14.45 7.55
C SER A 90 -3.73 -13.86 7.61
N TRP A 91 -2.74 -14.68 7.27
CA TRP A 91 -1.35 -14.23 7.28
C TRP A 91 -1.11 -13.04 6.33
N GLU A 92 -1.71 -13.07 5.16
CA GLU A 92 -1.60 -12.01 4.15
C GLU A 92 -2.34 -10.73 4.54
N ARG A 93 -3.45 -10.84 5.30
CA ARG A 93 -4.29 -9.71 5.72
C ARG A 93 -3.81 -9.05 7.01
N ALA A 94 -2.79 -9.60 7.67
CA ALA A 94 -2.16 -8.95 8.81
C ALA A 94 -1.55 -7.61 8.40
N HIS A 95 -1.62 -6.61 9.28
CA HIS A 95 -0.85 -5.38 9.15
C HIS A 95 0.63 -5.57 9.54
N PRO A 96 1.54 -4.74 9.04
CA PRO A 96 1.33 -3.63 8.09
C PRO A 96 1.09 -4.12 6.67
N ASN A 97 0.49 -3.28 5.82
CA ASN A 97 0.60 -3.40 4.38
C ASN A 97 1.94 -2.84 3.89
N ARG A 98 2.14 -2.59 2.59
CA ARG A 98 3.44 -2.15 2.06
C ARG A 98 3.69 -0.66 2.25
N PHE A 99 2.64 0.14 2.16
CA PHE A 99 2.67 1.59 2.26
C PHE A 99 1.91 2.12 3.48
N ILE A 100 0.90 1.40 3.96
CA ILE A 100 0.06 1.87 5.04
C ILE A 100 0.00 0.88 6.22
N VAL A 101 -0.17 1.48 7.38
CA VAL A 101 -0.66 0.84 8.60
C VAL A 101 -1.61 1.82 9.27
N HIS A 102 -2.80 1.38 9.65
CA HIS A 102 -3.79 2.24 10.26
C HIS A 102 -4.69 1.47 11.22
N ASN A 103 -5.30 2.19 12.14
CA ASN A 103 -6.30 1.68 13.08
C ASN A 103 -7.70 2.24 12.78
N GLY A 104 -7.89 2.83 11.60
CA GLY A 104 -9.18 3.33 11.14
C GLY A 104 -10.01 2.27 10.45
N GLU A 105 -11.24 2.63 10.13
CA GLU A 105 -12.16 1.82 9.34
C GLU A 105 -12.34 2.43 7.96
N ILE A 106 -12.30 1.59 6.92
CA ILE A 106 -12.57 1.98 5.54
C ILE A 106 -14.00 1.57 5.22
N ASN A 107 -14.84 2.55 4.91
CA ASN A 107 -16.18 2.31 4.43
C ASN A 107 -16.19 2.42 2.89
N THR A 108 -16.96 1.56 2.23
CA THR A 108 -17.22 1.69 0.77
C THR A 108 -16.02 1.53 -0.18
N ILE A 109 -15.06 0.65 0.13
CA ILE A 109 -13.90 0.39 -0.74
C ILE A 109 -14.26 -0.16 -2.13
N ARG A 110 -15.39 -0.87 -2.24
CA ARG A 110 -15.78 -1.58 -3.47
C ARG A 110 -15.92 -0.64 -4.67
N GLY A 111 -16.63 0.47 -4.51
CA GLY A 111 -16.79 1.46 -5.59
C GLY A 111 -15.46 2.04 -6.05
N ASN A 112 -14.52 2.24 -5.13
CA ASN A 112 -13.18 2.74 -5.43
C ASN A 112 -12.35 1.70 -6.20
N ALA A 113 -12.41 0.43 -5.80
CA ALA A 113 -11.77 -0.65 -6.51
C ALA A 113 -12.31 -0.79 -7.94
N ASP A 114 -13.64 -0.77 -8.10
CA ASP A 114 -14.30 -0.83 -9.41
C ASP A 114 -13.91 0.36 -10.31
N LYS A 115 -13.78 1.56 -9.77
CA LYS A 115 -13.31 2.74 -10.50
C LYS A 115 -11.85 2.62 -10.93
N MET A 116 -10.99 2.05 -10.09
CA MET A 116 -9.60 1.78 -10.47
C MET A 116 -9.52 0.77 -11.61
N LEU A 117 -10.28 -0.32 -11.53
CA LEU A 117 -10.37 -1.32 -12.60
C LEU A 117 -10.88 -0.71 -13.92
N ALA A 118 -11.93 0.12 -13.85
CA ALA A 118 -12.48 0.78 -15.05
C ALA A 118 -11.49 1.72 -15.75
N ARG A 119 -10.50 2.25 -15.04
CA ARG A 119 -9.47 3.15 -15.59
C ARG A 119 -8.29 2.42 -16.22
N GLU A 120 -8.13 1.13 -15.97
CA GLU A 120 -6.93 0.39 -16.39
C GLU A 120 -6.68 0.43 -17.89
N GLU A 121 -7.72 0.48 -18.69
CA GLU A 121 -7.61 0.59 -20.16
C GLU A 121 -7.01 1.92 -20.64
N THR A 122 -7.14 2.98 -19.83
CA THR A 122 -6.69 4.33 -20.18
C THR A 122 -5.50 4.79 -19.34
N MET A 123 -5.00 3.95 -18.44
CA MET A 123 -3.88 4.30 -17.59
C MET A 123 -2.58 4.42 -18.39
N GLU A 124 -1.87 5.51 -18.15
CA GLU A 124 -0.54 5.76 -18.67
C GLU A 124 0.43 6.14 -17.56
N SER A 125 1.69 5.74 -17.68
CA SER A 125 2.74 6.15 -16.76
C SER A 125 4.06 6.30 -17.48
N SER A 126 4.66 7.49 -17.41
CA SER A 126 5.99 7.76 -17.95
C SER A 126 7.10 6.96 -17.27
N HIS A 127 6.89 6.55 -16.01
CA HIS A 127 7.85 5.77 -15.23
C HIS A 127 7.73 4.27 -15.44
N LEU A 128 6.52 3.75 -15.63
CA LEU A 128 6.26 2.32 -15.87
C LEU A 128 6.30 1.97 -17.37
N LYS A 129 6.04 2.95 -18.22
CA LYS A 129 6.13 2.83 -19.69
C LYS A 129 5.44 1.56 -20.23
N ASN A 130 6.15 0.84 -21.09
CA ASN A 130 5.68 -0.40 -21.73
C ASN A 130 5.56 -1.59 -20.76
N GLN A 131 5.84 -1.44 -19.48
CA GLN A 131 5.69 -2.50 -18.48
C GLN A 131 4.41 -2.37 -17.65
N LEU A 132 3.61 -1.33 -17.89
CA LEU A 132 2.37 -1.09 -17.15
C LEU A 132 1.43 -2.31 -17.20
N HIS A 133 1.27 -2.93 -18.36
CA HIS A 133 0.42 -4.13 -18.54
C HIS A 133 0.81 -5.32 -17.64
N LYS A 134 2.03 -5.37 -17.13
CA LYS A 134 2.51 -6.46 -16.27
C LYS A 134 2.04 -6.36 -14.84
N ILE A 135 1.61 -5.17 -14.43
CA ILE A 135 1.18 -4.92 -13.05
C ILE A 135 -0.34 -4.90 -12.89
N LEU A 136 -1.07 -4.93 -14.00
CA LEU A 136 -2.54 -4.95 -14.00
C LEU A 136 -3.07 -6.34 -13.63
N PRO A 137 -4.19 -6.42 -12.91
CA PRO A 137 -4.92 -5.29 -12.32
C PRO A 137 -4.13 -4.63 -11.18
N VAL A 138 -4.30 -3.31 -11.02
CA VAL A 138 -3.64 -2.56 -9.93
C VAL A 138 -4.13 -3.04 -8.57
N VAL A 139 -5.44 -3.18 -8.43
CA VAL A 139 -6.09 -3.56 -7.19
C VAL A 139 -6.36 -5.06 -7.17
N ASP A 140 -5.88 -5.74 -6.14
CA ASP A 140 -6.27 -7.12 -5.85
C ASP A 140 -7.54 -7.13 -4.99
N THR A 141 -8.69 -7.41 -5.63
CA THR A 141 -10.00 -7.43 -4.97
C THR A 141 -10.20 -8.61 -4.01
N ARG A 142 -9.27 -9.58 -3.95
CA ARG A 142 -9.26 -10.66 -2.96
C ARG A 142 -8.68 -10.21 -1.61
N GLY A 143 -7.96 -9.08 -1.62
CA GLY A 143 -7.36 -8.48 -0.44
C GLY A 143 -8.39 -7.90 0.54
N SER A 144 -7.89 -7.36 1.67
CA SER A 144 -8.69 -6.53 2.55
C SER A 144 -8.92 -5.14 1.95
N ASP A 145 -9.85 -4.38 2.50
CA ASP A 145 -10.06 -2.97 2.16
C ASP A 145 -8.77 -2.14 2.25
N SER A 146 -8.03 -2.30 3.33
CA SER A 146 -6.73 -1.67 3.53
C SER A 146 -5.70 -2.09 2.48
N ALA A 147 -5.70 -3.37 2.06
CA ALA A 147 -4.81 -3.85 1.02
C ALA A 147 -5.16 -3.26 -0.35
N MET A 148 -6.44 -3.07 -0.66
CA MET A 148 -6.87 -2.41 -1.91
C MET A 148 -6.44 -0.93 -1.96
N LEU A 149 -6.57 -0.21 -0.85
CA LEU A 149 -6.06 1.16 -0.72
C LEU A 149 -4.53 1.18 -0.86
N ASP A 150 -3.83 0.27 -0.19
CA ASP A 150 -2.38 0.13 -0.26
C ASP A 150 -1.89 -0.14 -1.69
N ASN A 151 -2.58 -0.99 -2.45
CA ASN A 151 -2.27 -1.24 -3.86
C ASN A 151 -2.37 0.03 -4.70
N THR A 152 -3.40 0.84 -4.46
CA THR A 152 -3.60 2.11 -5.17
C THR A 152 -2.52 3.12 -4.82
N LEU A 153 -2.20 3.29 -3.53
CA LEU A 153 -1.12 4.17 -3.08
C LEU A 153 0.22 3.77 -3.68
N GLU A 154 0.54 2.47 -3.64
CA GLU A 154 1.76 1.95 -4.25
C GLU A 154 1.82 2.26 -5.74
N PHE A 155 0.74 2.01 -6.48
CA PHE A 155 0.67 2.32 -7.91
C PHE A 155 0.91 3.82 -8.20
N LEU A 156 0.24 4.70 -7.48
CA LEU A 156 0.38 6.15 -7.66
C LEU A 156 1.82 6.60 -7.42
N VAL A 157 2.46 6.11 -6.34
CA VAL A 157 3.85 6.44 -6.01
C VAL A 157 4.82 5.86 -7.05
N MET A 158 4.63 4.61 -7.47
CA MET A 158 5.48 3.98 -8.49
C MET A 158 5.30 4.63 -9.87
N SER A 159 4.12 5.22 -10.13
CA SER A 159 3.85 6.01 -11.33
C SER A 159 4.42 7.43 -11.29
N GLY A 160 5.03 7.85 -10.16
CA GLY A 160 5.76 9.12 -10.03
C GLY A 160 5.08 10.15 -9.14
N MET A 161 3.94 9.86 -8.53
CA MET A 161 3.29 10.76 -7.59
C MET A 161 4.03 10.77 -6.25
N PRO A 162 4.29 11.93 -5.64
CA PRO A 162 4.80 11.99 -4.27
C PRO A 162 3.84 11.34 -3.28
N LEU A 163 4.36 10.56 -2.34
CA LEU A 163 3.53 9.83 -1.36
C LEU A 163 2.56 10.76 -0.58
N PRO A 164 2.96 11.94 -0.07
CA PRO A 164 2.03 12.82 0.62
C PRO A 164 0.84 13.21 -0.26
N LEU A 165 1.09 13.53 -1.53
CA LEU A 165 0.05 13.87 -2.50
C LEU A 165 -0.88 12.68 -2.76
N ALA A 166 -0.33 11.48 -2.95
CA ALA A 166 -1.12 10.27 -3.15
C ALA A 166 -2.04 9.99 -1.96
N VAL A 167 -1.55 10.18 -0.73
CA VAL A 167 -2.35 10.04 0.50
C VAL A 167 -3.46 11.10 0.57
N MET A 168 -3.16 12.36 0.32
CA MET A 168 -4.16 13.44 0.36
C MET A 168 -5.28 13.23 -0.67
N ILE A 169 -4.96 12.64 -1.82
CA ILE A 169 -5.95 12.37 -2.88
C ILE A 169 -6.82 11.15 -2.55
N THR A 170 -6.21 10.10 -2.00
CA THR A 170 -6.92 8.84 -1.73
C THR A 170 -7.63 8.83 -0.39
N ILE A 171 -7.23 9.69 0.53
CA ILE A 171 -7.82 9.86 1.87
C ILE A 171 -8.11 11.35 2.08
N PRO A 172 -9.03 11.94 1.28
CA PRO A 172 -9.29 13.37 1.38
C PRO A 172 -9.96 13.71 2.72
N GLU A 173 -9.64 14.87 3.25
CA GLU A 173 -10.40 15.46 4.34
C GLU A 173 -11.82 15.81 3.88
N PRO A 174 -12.81 15.85 4.79
CA PRO A 174 -14.16 16.35 4.49
C PRO A 174 -14.09 17.83 4.11
N TRP A 175 -14.02 18.14 2.81
CA TRP A 175 -13.78 19.50 2.32
C TRP A 175 -15.04 20.28 1.95
N THR A 176 -16.11 19.60 1.50
CA THR A 176 -17.31 20.22 0.95
C THR A 176 -18.03 21.14 1.93
N ASN A 177 -18.11 20.76 3.19
CA ASN A 177 -18.80 21.52 4.25
C ASN A 177 -17.87 21.99 5.39
N ASN A 178 -16.56 21.82 5.21
CA ASN A 178 -15.59 22.22 6.22
C ASN A 178 -15.30 23.72 6.12
N LYS A 179 -15.74 24.47 7.12
CA LYS A 179 -15.55 25.94 7.17
C LYS A 179 -14.15 26.37 7.64
N THR A 180 -13.34 25.43 8.12
CA THR A 180 -12.00 25.73 8.62
C THR A 180 -10.92 25.67 7.54
N LEU A 181 -11.19 24.99 6.43
CA LEU A 181 -10.28 24.96 5.27
C LEU A 181 -10.24 26.32 4.59
N ASP A 182 -9.06 26.73 4.18
CA ASP A 182 -8.89 27.90 3.33
C ASP A 182 -9.33 27.64 1.87
N GLN A 183 -9.26 28.66 1.01
CA GLN A 183 -9.74 28.52 -0.36
C GLN A 183 -8.80 27.64 -1.19
N ASP A 184 -7.50 27.73 -0.98
CA ASP A 184 -6.50 26.96 -1.73
C ASP A 184 -6.63 25.46 -1.41
N GLU A 185 -6.89 25.10 -0.16
CA GLU A 185 -7.16 23.72 0.26
C GLU A 185 -8.45 23.17 -0.38
N ARG A 186 -9.51 23.98 -0.44
CA ARG A 186 -10.77 23.60 -1.12
C ARG A 186 -10.58 23.37 -2.60
N ASP A 187 -9.89 24.29 -3.27
CA ASP A 187 -9.61 24.21 -4.70
C ASP A 187 -8.74 22.98 -5.02
N PHE A 188 -7.78 22.67 -4.15
CA PHE A 188 -6.99 21.44 -4.22
C PHE A 188 -7.87 20.18 -4.19
N TYR A 189 -8.71 20.04 -3.18
CA TYR A 189 -9.56 18.86 -3.07
C TYR A 189 -10.61 18.80 -4.18
N GLN A 190 -11.18 19.92 -4.58
CA GLN A 190 -12.12 19.97 -5.70
C GLN A 190 -11.46 19.54 -7.01
N TYR A 191 -10.25 20.02 -7.29
CA TYR A 191 -9.49 19.63 -8.48
C TYR A 191 -9.23 18.12 -8.50
N TYR A 192 -8.68 17.58 -7.41
CA TYR A 192 -8.35 16.17 -7.36
C TYR A 192 -9.56 15.24 -7.27
N ALA A 193 -10.65 15.68 -6.63
CA ALA A 193 -11.91 14.95 -6.66
C ALA A 193 -12.44 14.81 -8.09
N THR A 194 -12.28 15.83 -8.92
CA THR A 194 -12.64 15.77 -10.34
C THR A 194 -11.73 14.81 -11.12
N MET A 195 -10.42 14.88 -10.88
CA MET A 195 -9.42 14.06 -11.59
C MET A 195 -9.48 12.58 -11.20
N MET A 196 -9.70 12.27 -9.93
CA MET A 196 -9.75 10.89 -9.42
C MET A 196 -11.15 10.29 -9.44
N GLU A 197 -12.16 11.09 -9.66
CA GLU A 197 -13.59 10.77 -9.67
C GLU A 197 -14.04 9.90 -8.51
N PRO A 198 -14.45 10.49 -7.44
CA PRO A 198 -13.68 10.57 -6.21
C PRO A 198 -13.29 9.19 -5.74
N TRP A 199 -12.03 9.00 -5.42
CA TRP A 199 -11.64 8.01 -4.49
C TRP A 199 -12.24 8.43 -3.14
N ASP A 200 -13.43 7.93 -2.86
CA ASP A 200 -14.21 8.29 -1.68
C ASP A 200 -13.92 7.29 -0.56
N CYS A 201 -12.68 7.31 -0.10
CA CYS A 201 -12.27 6.47 1.01
C CYS A 201 -12.42 7.26 2.31
N LEU A 202 -13.56 7.10 2.97
CA LEU A 202 -13.72 7.57 4.34
C LEU A 202 -12.94 6.64 5.28
N LEU A 203 -11.68 6.97 5.48
CA LEU A 203 -10.88 6.40 6.55
C LEU A 203 -11.18 7.16 7.84
N TYR A 204 -12.04 6.61 8.68
CA TYR A 204 -12.23 7.13 10.04
C TYR A 204 -11.06 6.71 10.90
N THR A 205 -10.26 7.66 11.33
CA THR A 205 -9.30 7.43 12.39
C THR A 205 -10.03 7.50 13.73
N SER A 206 -10.11 6.38 14.44
CA SER A 206 -10.47 6.45 15.85
C SER A 206 -9.40 7.25 16.59
N PRO A 207 -9.76 8.20 17.45
CA PRO A 207 -8.76 8.79 18.33
C PRO A 207 -8.11 7.66 19.13
N SER A 208 -6.80 7.64 19.15
CA SER A 208 -6.04 6.71 19.98
C SER A 208 -6.43 6.97 21.44
N PRO A 209 -6.68 5.93 22.25
CA PRO A 209 -6.94 6.10 23.68
C PRO A 209 -5.75 6.73 24.40
#